data_2f51a421c2e062b30b65c09c6b099ba7
#
_entry.id   2f51a421c2e062b30b65c09c6b099ba7
#
_cell.length_a   1.000
_cell.length_b   1.000
_cell.length_c   1.000
_cell.angle_alpha   90.00
_cell.angle_beta   90.00
_cell.angle_gamma   90.00
#
_symmetry.space_group_name_H-M   'P 1'
#
loop_
_entity.id
_entity.type
_entity.pdbx_description
1 polymer ?
#
loop_
_entity_poly.entity_id
_entity_poly.type
_entity_poly.pdbx_seq_one_letter_code
_entity_poly.pdbx_strand_id
1 'polypeptide(L)'
;MRSSQRPLAASLLTAAMLAALVACSGAAAPEAKDTTPPTVPTGLTAASGSSTTVHVMWEAATDDRGVTRYQVLQDGRQVKEVPATTVMTDVTGLAPGARHAFAVRALDAAGNTSPATPAVPATTLRATTEDREPPTAPRALRATPDGPTTATLTWTAARDDTRVTAYDVYQAGVRVHTAPGTATTARLAGLRPGTAYSLTLRARDAAENSSPDSAPAELTTAPAPGAPPNTSPLALRATSARGEITLTWTPPETGAPVTHHELHIDGRFATTVVWGADPPSGRASYTFPAQAEPGTTLTLTLRARLPDGTWGDFSAPHAVVVR
;
A
#
# COMPACT_ATOMS: atom_id res chain seq x y z
N MET A 1 -78.55 -76.95 -15.90
CA MET A 1 -78.46 -77.32 -14.48
C MET A 1 -77.22 -76.77 -13.86
N ARG A 2 -77.41 -76.01 -12.78
CA ARG A 2 -76.46 -75.68 -11.69
C ARG A 2 -75.17 -75.02 -12.13
N SER A 3 -74.70 -74.03 -11.57
CA SER A 3 -74.86 -73.17 -10.36
C SER A 3 -73.55 -72.46 -10.18
N SER A 4 -73.67 -71.16 -10.12
CA SER A 4 -73.04 -70.19 -9.21
C SER A 4 -71.65 -70.49 -8.70
N GLN A 5 -70.79 -69.58 -8.84
CA GLN A 5 -70.34 -68.66 -7.72
C GLN A 5 -69.26 -67.69 -8.19
N ARG A 6 -69.48 -66.48 -7.86
CA ARG A 6 -68.46 -65.41 -7.86
C ARG A 6 -67.58 -65.60 -6.63
N PRO A 7 -66.33 -65.12 -6.66
CA PRO A 7 -65.98 -64.16 -5.65
C PRO A 7 -65.25 -62.92 -6.17
N LEU A 8 -65.72 -61.87 -5.67
CA LEU A 8 -65.09 -60.68 -5.08
C LEU A 8 -63.65 -60.25 -5.57
N ALA A 9 -63.67 -59.18 -6.30
CA ALA A 9 -62.51 -58.35 -6.59
C ALA A 9 -62.07 -57.55 -5.33
N ALA A 10 -60.86 -57.73 -4.91
CA ALA A 10 -60.23 -56.86 -3.94
C ALA A 10 -59.51 -55.71 -4.68
N SER A 11 -60.07 -54.54 -4.57
CA SER A 11 -59.41 -53.31 -5.07
C SER A 11 -58.26 -52.87 -4.13
N LEU A 12 -57.03 -52.95 -4.59
CA LEU A 12 -55.88 -52.32 -3.97
C LEU A 12 -55.82 -50.86 -4.44
N LEU A 13 -56.20 -49.94 -3.56
CA LEU A 13 -55.92 -48.53 -3.70
C LEU A 13 -54.42 -48.32 -3.42
N THR A 14 -53.62 -48.07 -4.44
CA THR A 14 -52.27 -47.48 -4.29
C THR A 14 -52.43 -46.00 -4.14
N ALA A 15 -52.24 -45.50 -2.90
CA ALA A 15 -52.11 -44.09 -2.60
C ALA A 15 -50.72 -43.61 -3.09
N ALA A 16 -50.72 -42.89 -4.20
CA ALA A 16 -49.52 -42.13 -4.62
C ALA A 16 -49.34 -40.92 -3.71
N MET A 17 -48.39 -41.00 -2.77
CA MET A 17 -47.89 -39.83 -2.06
C MET A 17 -47.09 -38.96 -3.01
N LEU A 18 -47.68 -37.85 -3.46
CA LEU A 18 -46.97 -36.76 -4.10
C LEU A 18 -46.21 -35.97 -3.01
N ALA A 19 -44.91 -36.25 -2.83
CA ALA A 19 -44.04 -35.43 -2.03
C ALA A 19 -43.82 -34.10 -2.77
N ALA A 20 -44.53 -33.05 -2.37
CA ALA A 20 -44.25 -31.70 -2.80
C ALA A 20 -42.92 -31.24 -2.15
N LEU A 21 -41.82 -31.28 -2.92
CA LEU A 21 -40.57 -30.55 -2.60
C LEU A 21 -40.86 -29.05 -2.67
N VAL A 22 -41.18 -28.46 -1.51
CA VAL A 22 -41.13 -27.02 -1.35
C VAL A 22 -39.65 -26.64 -1.37
N ALA A 23 -39.15 -26.27 -2.55
CA ALA A 23 -37.88 -25.56 -2.66
C ALA A 23 -38.08 -24.21 -1.99
N CYS A 24 -37.66 -24.08 -0.72
CA CYS A 24 -37.42 -22.79 -0.12
C CYS A 24 -36.25 -22.12 -0.91
N SER A 25 -36.60 -21.42 -1.99
CA SER A 25 -35.74 -20.35 -2.49
C SER A 25 -35.74 -19.28 -1.41
N GLY A 26 -34.73 -19.32 -0.53
CA GLY A 26 -34.43 -18.23 0.37
C GLY A 26 -34.09 -17.00 -0.48
N ALA A 27 -35.09 -16.18 -0.77
CA ALA A 27 -34.87 -14.85 -1.21
C ALA A 27 -34.04 -14.18 -0.09
N ALA A 28 -32.77 -13.88 -0.36
CA ALA A 28 -31.98 -13.05 0.54
C ALA A 28 -32.81 -11.79 0.81
N ALA A 29 -33.08 -11.52 2.08
CA ALA A 29 -33.72 -10.27 2.46
C ALA A 29 -32.91 -9.13 1.82
N PRO A 30 -33.55 -8.09 1.25
CA PRO A 30 -32.83 -6.96 0.72
C PRO A 30 -31.96 -6.41 1.85
N GLU A 31 -30.63 -6.37 1.59
CA GLU A 31 -29.70 -5.76 2.55
C GLU A 31 -30.20 -4.35 2.89
N ALA A 32 -30.32 -4.09 4.18
CA ALA A 32 -30.74 -2.77 4.63
C ALA A 32 -29.79 -1.73 4.05
N LYS A 33 -30.36 -0.68 3.43
CA LYS A 33 -29.58 0.42 2.87
C LYS A 33 -28.71 1.01 3.97
N ASP A 34 -27.43 1.13 3.70
CA ASP A 34 -26.50 1.80 4.60
C ASP A 34 -26.88 3.28 4.75
N THR A 35 -27.01 3.72 5.98
CA THR A 35 -27.33 5.10 6.33
C THR A 35 -26.34 5.69 7.34
N THR A 36 -25.32 4.93 7.71
CA THR A 36 -24.28 5.33 8.67
C THR A 36 -23.17 6.06 7.92
N PRO A 37 -22.90 7.35 8.20
CA PRO A 37 -21.79 8.03 7.56
C PRO A 37 -20.44 7.58 8.17
N PRO A 38 -19.34 7.61 7.38
CA PRO A 38 -18.01 7.41 7.90
C PRO A 38 -17.62 8.36 9.04
N THR A 39 -16.64 7.97 9.84
CA THR A 39 -16.01 8.87 10.80
C THR A 39 -15.30 10.02 10.07
N VAL A 40 -15.11 11.14 10.78
CA VAL A 40 -14.31 12.26 10.25
C VAL A 40 -12.84 11.81 10.14
N PRO A 41 -12.16 12.06 9.00
CA PRO A 41 -10.70 11.87 8.92
C PRO A 41 -9.98 12.68 9.99
N THR A 42 -8.84 12.20 10.49
CA THR A 42 -8.05 12.87 11.53
C THR A 42 -6.66 13.23 11.02
N GLY A 43 -5.86 13.96 11.82
CA GLY A 43 -4.47 14.24 11.50
C GLY A 43 -4.27 15.09 10.24
N LEU A 44 -5.26 15.87 9.79
CA LEU A 44 -5.13 16.70 8.60
C LEU A 44 -3.95 17.67 8.74
N THR A 45 -3.08 17.64 7.73
CA THR A 45 -2.00 18.62 7.55
C THR A 45 -2.04 19.18 6.13
N ALA A 46 -1.63 20.43 5.98
CA ALA A 46 -1.48 21.09 4.70
C ALA A 46 -0.14 21.84 4.67
N ALA A 47 0.76 21.45 3.78
CA ALA A 47 2.09 22.03 3.68
C ALA A 47 2.33 22.57 2.26
N SER A 48 2.88 23.79 2.17
CA SER A 48 3.27 24.35 0.88
C SER A 48 4.45 23.57 0.31
N GLY A 49 4.25 22.94 -0.84
CA GLY A 49 5.32 22.28 -1.58
C GLY A 49 6.04 23.24 -2.53
N SER A 50 5.30 24.17 -3.15
CA SER A 50 5.86 25.12 -4.11
C SER A 50 5.04 26.43 -4.15
N SER A 51 5.31 27.26 -5.16
CA SER A 51 4.53 28.49 -5.41
C SER A 51 3.11 28.19 -5.93
N THR A 52 2.84 26.97 -6.40
CA THR A 52 1.56 26.60 -7.02
C THR A 52 0.94 25.33 -6.46
N THR A 53 1.59 24.68 -5.46
CA THR A 53 1.19 23.38 -4.94
C THR A 53 1.14 23.35 -3.40
N VAL A 54 0.10 22.76 -2.85
CA VAL A 54 -0.02 22.43 -1.43
C VAL A 54 -0.24 20.92 -1.30
N HIS A 55 0.54 20.28 -0.42
CA HIS A 55 0.39 18.87 -0.04
C HIS A 55 -0.60 18.77 1.09
N VAL A 56 -1.65 17.97 0.90
CA VAL A 56 -2.69 17.71 1.90
C VAL A 56 -2.62 16.26 2.30
N MET A 57 -2.46 15.98 3.60
CA MET A 57 -2.38 14.62 4.16
C MET A 57 -3.32 14.49 5.34
N TRP A 58 -3.85 13.27 5.56
CA TRP A 58 -4.77 12.96 6.65
C TRP A 58 -4.60 11.51 7.10
N GLU A 59 -5.17 11.17 8.23
CA GLU A 59 -5.31 9.79 8.69
C GLU A 59 -6.64 9.21 8.20
N ALA A 60 -6.64 7.91 7.89
CA ALA A 60 -7.82 7.25 7.34
C ALA A 60 -9.01 7.27 8.30
N ALA A 61 -10.19 7.56 7.76
CA ALA A 61 -11.46 7.39 8.44
C ALA A 61 -11.86 5.90 8.47
N THR A 62 -12.79 5.56 9.37
CA THR A 62 -13.41 4.25 9.48
C THR A 62 -14.91 4.33 9.22
N ASP A 63 -15.47 3.20 8.82
CA ASP A 63 -16.89 3.04 8.54
C ASP A 63 -17.29 1.57 8.77
N ASP A 64 -18.56 1.29 9.05
CA ASP A 64 -19.04 -0.06 9.31
C ASP A 64 -19.11 -0.94 8.04
N ARG A 65 -19.22 -0.32 6.86
CA ARG A 65 -19.17 -0.98 5.54
C ARG A 65 -17.98 -0.58 4.69
N GLY A 66 -17.18 0.36 5.17
CA GLY A 66 -15.92 0.80 4.58
C GLY A 66 -16.00 2.10 3.81
N VAL A 67 -14.97 2.91 4.00
CA VAL A 67 -14.74 4.15 3.24
C VAL A 67 -14.34 3.79 1.82
N THR A 68 -14.91 4.47 0.83
CA THR A 68 -14.58 4.27 -0.59
C THR A 68 -13.79 5.42 -1.19
N ARG A 69 -13.99 6.65 -0.71
CA ARG A 69 -13.37 7.86 -1.27
C ARG A 69 -13.16 8.92 -0.21
N TYR A 70 -12.24 9.84 -0.50
CA TYR A 70 -12.08 11.10 0.22
C TYR A 70 -12.28 12.27 -0.73
N GLN A 71 -12.91 13.34 -0.24
CA GLN A 71 -13.02 14.61 -0.94
C GLN A 71 -12.17 15.65 -0.23
N VAL A 72 -11.28 16.29 -0.99
CA VAL A 72 -10.46 17.40 -0.53
C VAL A 72 -11.17 18.70 -0.88
N LEU A 73 -11.34 19.54 0.13
CA LEU A 73 -11.98 20.85 0.03
C LEU A 73 -10.90 21.94 0.16
N GLN A 74 -10.96 22.92 -0.71
CA GLN A 74 -10.19 24.16 -0.66
C GLN A 74 -11.16 25.32 -0.48
N ASP A 75 -10.98 26.10 0.55
CA ASP A 75 -11.84 27.26 0.88
C ASP A 75 -13.35 26.89 0.85
N GLY A 76 -13.66 25.69 1.36
CA GLY A 76 -15.01 25.13 1.43
C GLY A 76 -15.55 24.49 0.15
N ARG A 77 -14.80 24.53 -0.95
CA ARG A 77 -15.19 23.93 -2.23
C ARG A 77 -14.42 22.64 -2.50
N GLN A 78 -15.09 21.60 -2.99
CA GLN A 78 -14.42 20.38 -3.42
C GLN A 78 -13.53 20.67 -4.63
N VAL A 79 -12.25 20.36 -4.50
CA VAL A 79 -11.24 20.54 -5.57
C VAL A 79 -10.68 19.19 -6.05
N LYS A 80 -10.80 18.14 -5.22
CA LYS A 80 -10.28 16.82 -5.59
C LYS A 80 -11.07 15.71 -4.92
N GLU A 81 -11.11 14.55 -5.58
CA GLU A 81 -11.63 13.30 -5.01
C GLU A 81 -10.59 12.20 -5.26
N VAL A 82 -10.34 11.38 -4.24
CA VAL A 82 -9.34 10.31 -4.28
C VAL A 82 -9.89 9.03 -3.68
N PRO A 83 -9.39 7.83 -4.10
CA PRO A 83 -9.79 6.56 -3.52
C PRO A 83 -9.47 6.48 -2.01
N ALA A 84 -10.17 5.61 -1.27
CA ALA A 84 -9.97 5.38 0.15
C ALA A 84 -8.54 4.91 0.53
N THR A 85 -7.82 4.31 -0.41
CA THR A 85 -6.42 3.90 -0.25
C THR A 85 -5.44 5.07 -0.25
N THR A 86 -5.91 6.28 -0.62
CA THR A 86 -5.10 7.50 -0.73
C THR A 86 -5.37 8.37 0.49
N VAL A 87 -4.35 8.63 1.28
CA VAL A 87 -4.40 9.50 2.47
C VAL A 87 -3.53 10.76 2.32
N MET A 88 -3.10 11.04 1.09
CA MET A 88 -2.30 12.21 0.72
C MET A 88 -2.59 12.60 -0.72
N THR A 89 -2.63 13.90 -1.00
CA THR A 89 -2.73 14.40 -2.38
C THR A 89 -2.18 15.80 -2.50
N ASP A 90 -1.80 16.17 -3.73
CA ASP A 90 -1.40 17.53 -4.07
C ASP A 90 -2.60 18.31 -4.62
N VAL A 91 -2.80 19.51 -4.13
CA VAL A 91 -3.66 20.51 -4.75
C VAL A 91 -2.75 21.46 -5.51
N THR A 92 -2.87 21.44 -6.84
CA THR A 92 -2.01 22.17 -7.78
C THR A 92 -2.73 23.32 -8.46
N GLY A 93 -2.00 24.18 -9.18
CA GLY A 93 -2.59 25.31 -9.91
C GLY A 93 -3.02 26.47 -9.01
N LEU A 94 -2.47 26.53 -7.79
CA LEU A 94 -2.74 27.61 -6.85
C LEU A 94 -1.97 28.88 -7.24
N ALA A 95 -2.48 30.04 -6.83
CA ALA A 95 -1.76 31.32 -7.03
C ALA A 95 -0.55 31.42 -6.10
N PRO A 96 0.61 31.93 -6.55
CA PRO A 96 1.78 32.14 -5.72
C PRO A 96 1.53 33.12 -4.57
N GLY A 97 2.05 32.79 -3.38
CA GLY A 97 1.93 33.62 -2.19
C GLY A 97 0.52 33.73 -1.64
N ALA A 98 -0.41 32.90 -2.11
CA ALA A 98 -1.81 32.93 -1.71
C ALA A 98 -2.08 31.99 -0.53
N ARG A 99 -2.97 32.44 0.38
CA ARG A 99 -3.41 31.65 1.53
C ARG A 99 -4.70 30.92 1.18
N HIS A 100 -4.75 29.62 1.48
CA HIS A 100 -5.89 28.73 1.31
C HIS A 100 -6.17 27.98 2.59
N ALA A 101 -7.40 27.48 2.74
CA ALA A 101 -7.80 26.62 3.85
C ALA A 101 -8.25 25.27 3.27
N PHE A 102 -7.69 24.18 3.77
CA PHE A 102 -7.97 22.81 3.31
C PHE A 102 -8.72 22.00 4.35
N ALA A 103 -9.68 21.21 3.91
CA ALA A 103 -10.40 20.25 4.72
C ALA A 103 -10.62 18.96 3.93
N VAL A 104 -10.88 17.85 4.62
CA VAL A 104 -11.13 16.56 4.00
C VAL A 104 -12.37 15.93 4.64
N ARG A 105 -13.16 15.20 3.83
CA ARG A 105 -14.26 14.37 4.31
C ARG A 105 -14.26 13.02 3.62
N ALA A 106 -14.79 12.01 4.30
CA ALA A 106 -14.87 10.63 3.81
C ALA A 106 -16.26 10.34 3.22
N LEU A 107 -16.31 9.42 2.25
CA LEU A 107 -17.52 8.89 1.66
C LEU A 107 -17.48 7.36 1.65
N ASP A 108 -18.64 6.72 1.88
CA ASP A 108 -18.84 5.27 1.72
C ASP A 108 -19.39 4.89 0.33
N ALA A 109 -19.73 3.62 0.16
CA ALA A 109 -20.32 3.10 -1.08
C ALA A 109 -21.80 3.48 -1.25
N ALA A 110 -22.52 3.75 -0.16
CA ALA A 110 -23.93 4.14 -0.18
C ALA A 110 -24.13 5.63 -0.48
N GLY A 111 -23.05 6.41 -0.47
CA GLY A 111 -23.04 7.85 -0.70
C GLY A 111 -23.19 8.68 0.58
N ASN A 112 -23.13 8.05 1.79
CA ASN A 112 -23.10 8.80 3.02
C ASN A 112 -21.75 9.51 3.14
N THR A 113 -21.75 10.70 3.72
CA THR A 113 -20.59 11.58 3.77
C THR A 113 -20.33 12.01 5.21
N SER A 114 -19.10 11.90 5.67
CA SER A 114 -18.70 12.42 6.98
C SER A 114 -18.79 13.94 7.03
N PRO A 115 -18.87 14.56 8.22
CA PRO A 115 -18.49 15.96 8.38
C PRO A 115 -17.05 16.18 7.85
N ALA A 116 -16.74 17.40 7.39
CA ALA A 116 -15.39 17.75 7.03
C ALA A 116 -14.51 17.94 8.27
N THR A 117 -13.21 17.70 8.16
CA THR A 117 -12.24 18.06 9.20
C THR A 117 -12.28 19.55 9.49
N PRO A 118 -11.79 20.00 10.66
CA PRO A 118 -11.41 21.40 10.84
C PRO A 118 -10.46 21.84 9.70
N ALA A 119 -10.67 23.05 9.18
CA ALA A 119 -9.86 23.54 8.07
C ALA A 119 -8.45 23.91 8.53
N VAL A 120 -7.44 23.46 7.80
CA VAL A 120 -6.02 23.74 8.03
C VAL A 120 -5.54 24.76 7.01
N PRO A 121 -4.99 25.93 7.42
CA PRO A 121 -4.48 26.92 6.49
C PRO A 121 -3.11 26.52 5.96
N ALA A 122 -2.86 26.80 4.67
CA ALA A 122 -1.55 26.80 4.05
C ALA A 122 -1.38 28.02 3.13
N THR A 123 -0.16 28.52 3.03
CA THR A 123 0.13 29.63 2.12
C THR A 123 1.17 29.14 1.11
N THR A 124 0.85 29.20 -0.19
CA THR A 124 1.79 28.84 -1.25
C THR A 124 3.05 29.71 -1.16
N LEU A 125 4.17 29.18 -1.63
CA LEU A 125 5.39 29.97 -1.71
C LEU A 125 5.23 31.13 -2.70
N ARG A 126 6.04 32.16 -2.56
CA ARG A 126 6.11 33.23 -3.58
C ARG A 126 6.73 32.66 -4.84
N ALA A 127 6.33 33.15 -6.01
CA ALA A 127 7.02 32.82 -7.25
C ALA A 127 8.49 33.26 -7.13
N THR A 128 9.40 32.33 -7.41
CA THR A 128 10.83 32.66 -7.56
C THR A 128 11.14 32.84 -9.04
N THR A 129 12.19 33.58 -9.35
CA THR A 129 12.82 33.60 -10.68
C THR A 129 13.25 32.18 -11.06
N GLU A 130 13.29 31.85 -12.36
CA GLU A 130 13.57 30.51 -12.90
C GLU A 130 14.79 29.84 -12.25
N ASP A 131 14.54 29.04 -11.23
CA ASP A 131 15.49 28.11 -10.64
C ASP A 131 15.38 26.78 -11.37
N ARG A 132 16.50 26.23 -11.82
CA ARG A 132 16.58 24.94 -12.55
C ARG A 132 17.56 23.98 -11.91
N GLU A 133 18.18 24.35 -10.82
CA GLU A 133 19.13 23.51 -10.11
C GLU A 133 18.42 22.68 -9.04
N PRO A 134 18.42 21.33 -9.14
CA PRO A 134 17.78 20.51 -8.13
C PRO A 134 18.61 20.45 -6.85
N PRO A 135 17.97 20.30 -5.68
CA PRO A 135 18.66 20.05 -4.43
C PRO A 135 19.58 18.83 -4.49
N THR A 136 20.57 18.78 -3.61
CA THR A 136 21.34 17.54 -3.39
C THR A 136 20.47 16.45 -2.80
N ALA A 137 20.82 15.17 -3.04
CA ALA A 137 20.11 14.05 -2.42
C ALA A 137 20.25 14.11 -0.88
N PRO A 138 19.17 13.85 -0.12
CA PRO A 138 19.23 13.66 1.33
C PRO A 138 20.15 12.48 1.67
N ARG A 139 20.83 12.54 2.83
CA ARG A 139 21.82 11.53 3.23
C ARG A 139 21.44 10.87 4.54
N ALA A 140 22.04 9.70 4.79
CA ALA A 140 21.90 8.95 6.03
C ALA A 140 20.43 8.71 6.43
N LEU A 141 19.55 8.45 5.44
CA LEU A 141 18.18 8.08 5.71
C LEU A 141 18.16 6.80 6.56
N ARG A 142 17.43 6.86 7.67
CA ARG A 142 17.16 5.73 8.57
C ARG A 142 15.66 5.64 8.79
N ALA A 143 15.16 4.42 8.92
CA ALA A 143 13.77 4.13 9.24
C ALA A 143 13.73 3.22 10.47
N THR A 144 12.96 3.59 11.48
CA THR A 144 12.78 2.83 12.71
C THR A 144 11.29 2.58 12.92
N PRO A 145 10.87 1.32 13.07
CA PRO A 145 9.45 1.03 13.36
C PRO A 145 9.11 1.46 14.80
N ASP A 146 8.00 2.19 14.96
CA ASP A 146 7.47 2.60 16.27
C ASP A 146 6.33 1.69 16.74
N GLY A 147 5.96 0.71 15.90
CA GLY A 147 4.88 -0.24 16.18
C GLY A 147 4.40 -0.94 14.91
N PRO A 148 3.20 -1.54 14.96
CA PRO A 148 2.67 -2.29 13.82
C PRO A 148 2.30 -1.43 12.61
N THR A 149 1.96 -0.18 12.81
CA THR A 149 1.41 0.68 11.76
C THR A 149 2.13 2.01 11.60
N THR A 150 3.23 2.21 12.33
CA THR A 150 3.94 3.50 12.35
C THR A 150 5.46 3.30 12.33
N ALA A 151 6.16 4.28 11.75
CA ALA A 151 7.61 4.33 11.74
C ALA A 151 8.11 5.78 11.78
N THR A 152 9.28 6.00 12.37
CA THR A 152 10.00 7.28 12.36
C THR A 152 11.15 7.21 11.36
N LEU A 153 11.18 8.19 10.45
CA LEU A 153 12.30 8.45 9.55
C LEU A 153 13.19 9.56 10.10
N THR A 154 14.50 9.43 9.90
CA THR A 154 15.48 10.47 10.17
C THR A 154 16.48 10.56 9.03
N TRP A 155 16.99 11.78 8.75
CA TRP A 155 17.95 12.01 7.67
C TRP A 155 18.82 13.23 7.92
N THR A 156 19.89 13.34 7.13
CA THR A 156 20.68 14.57 7.05
C THR A 156 20.10 15.45 5.94
N ALA A 157 19.87 16.72 6.26
CA ALA A 157 19.27 17.68 5.34
C ALA A 157 20.05 17.79 4.02
N ALA A 158 19.31 17.90 2.93
CA ALA A 158 19.82 18.26 1.62
C ALA A 158 20.26 19.74 1.58
N ARG A 159 21.04 20.09 0.58
CA ARG A 159 21.45 21.46 0.30
C ARG A 159 20.88 21.88 -1.06
N ASP A 160 20.59 23.13 -1.17
CA ASP A 160 20.06 23.78 -2.34
C ASP A 160 20.63 25.20 -2.43
N ASP A 161 20.75 25.75 -3.64
CA ASP A 161 21.25 27.13 -3.85
C ASP A 161 20.22 28.19 -3.44
N THR A 162 18.93 27.84 -3.55
CA THR A 162 17.82 28.69 -3.11
C THR A 162 17.31 28.21 -1.73
N ARG A 163 16.57 27.11 -1.69
CA ARG A 163 16.04 26.51 -0.46
C ARG A 163 15.30 25.21 -0.72
N VAL A 164 15.58 24.17 0.04
CA VAL A 164 14.73 22.99 0.16
C VAL A 164 13.39 23.37 0.80
N THR A 165 12.28 23.05 0.15
CA THR A 165 10.91 23.35 0.61
C THR A 165 10.18 22.14 1.10
N ALA A 166 10.54 20.93 0.60
CA ALA A 166 9.91 19.69 0.98
C ALA A 166 10.90 18.51 0.94
N TYR A 167 10.58 17.48 1.71
CA TYR A 167 11.14 16.15 1.60
C TYR A 167 10.03 15.15 1.29
N ASP A 168 10.13 14.49 0.15
CA ASP A 168 9.16 13.51 -0.32
C ASP A 168 9.68 12.09 -0.07
N VAL A 169 8.92 11.29 0.67
CA VAL A 169 9.22 9.87 0.95
C VAL A 169 8.56 9.02 -0.13
N TYR A 170 9.33 8.12 -0.70
CA TYR A 170 8.87 7.20 -1.74
C TYR A 170 8.95 5.75 -1.29
N GLN A 171 7.96 4.97 -1.69
CA GLN A 171 7.92 3.51 -1.62
C GLN A 171 7.64 2.97 -3.02
N ALA A 172 8.53 2.12 -3.56
CA ALA A 172 8.39 1.57 -4.91
C ALA A 172 8.07 2.63 -5.99
N GLY A 173 8.70 3.81 -5.90
CA GLY A 173 8.48 4.92 -6.84
C GLY A 173 7.20 5.73 -6.62
N VAL A 174 6.37 5.35 -5.64
CA VAL A 174 5.16 6.09 -5.26
C VAL A 174 5.47 6.95 -4.04
N ARG A 175 5.11 8.25 -4.12
CA ARG A 175 5.23 9.15 -2.97
C ARG A 175 4.17 8.78 -1.92
N VAL A 176 4.64 8.47 -0.69
CA VAL A 176 3.79 8.04 0.43
C VAL A 176 3.72 9.05 1.57
N HIS A 177 4.64 10.04 1.60
CA HIS A 177 4.63 11.07 2.62
C HIS A 177 5.42 12.30 2.13
N THR A 178 5.07 13.49 2.64
CA THR A 178 5.82 14.73 2.42
C THR A 178 6.05 15.43 3.74
N ALA A 179 7.30 15.76 4.04
CA ALA A 179 7.71 16.54 5.21
C ALA A 179 8.16 17.95 4.78
N PRO A 180 8.04 18.98 5.66
CA PRO A 180 8.54 20.31 5.37
C PRO A 180 10.06 20.33 5.10
N GLY A 181 10.55 21.27 4.27
CA GLY A 181 11.96 21.39 3.91
C GLY A 181 12.91 21.71 5.06
N THR A 182 12.40 22.11 6.22
CA THR A 182 13.17 22.30 7.46
C THR A 182 13.26 21.04 8.31
N ALA A 183 12.51 19.98 7.96
CA ALA A 183 12.49 18.75 8.74
C ALA A 183 13.72 17.89 8.47
N THR A 184 14.17 17.19 9.49
CA THR A 184 15.16 16.10 9.42
C THR A 184 14.61 14.80 10.01
N THR A 185 13.31 14.81 10.32
CA THR A 185 12.56 13.65 10.80
C THR A 185 11.13 13.72 10.30
N ALA A 186 10.51 12.54 10.10
CA ALA A 186 9.11 12.41 9.78
C ALA A 186 8.55 11.12 10.39
N ARG A 187 7.27 11.13 10.76
CA ARG A 187 6.55 9.96 11.23
C ARG A 187 5.63 9.47 10.12
N LEU A 188 5.82 8.23 9.69
CA LEU A 188 4.89 7.55 8.81
C LEU A 188 3.81 6.85 9.65
N ALA A 189 2.58 6.94 9.18
CA ALA A 189 1.43 6.23 9.75
C ALA A 189 0.70 5.44 8.66
N GLY A 190 -0.23 4.57 9.05
CA GLY A 190 -1.01 3.77 8.10
C GLY A 190 -0.20 2.64 7.43
N LEU A 191 0.95 2.28 7.97
CA LEU A 191 1.72 1.13 7.52
C LEU A 191 0.99 -0.17 7.87
N ARG A 192 1.23 -1.22 7.10
CA ARG A 192 0.68 -2.55 7.39
C ARG A 192 1.53 -3.24 8.45
N PRO A 193 0.92 -3.92 9.43
CA PRO A 193 1.64 -4.70 10.41
C PRO A 193 2.47 -5.83 9.77
N GLY A 194 3.61 -6.16 10.39
CA GLY A 194 4.47 -7.26 9.99
C GLY A 194 5.01 -7.16 8.56
N THR A 195 5.08 -5.95 7.99
CA THR A 195 5.40 -5.73 6.58
C THR A 195 6.77 -5.08 6.42
N ALA A 196 7.55 -5.58 5.47
CA ALA A 196 8.83 -4.99 5.08
C ALA A 196 8.62 -3.84 4.08
N TYR A 197 9.32 -2.74 4.32
CA TYR A 197 9.31 -1.54 3.48
C TYR A 197 10.72 -1.16 3.07
N SER A 198 10.87 -0.70 1.83
CA SER A 198 12.08 -0.05 1.33
C SER A 198 11.71 1.38 0.93
N LEU A 199 12.25 2.35 1.63
CA LEU A 199 11.88 3.75 1.51
C LEU A 199 13.06 4.55 0.98
N THR A 200 12.81 5.49 0.05
CA THR A 200 13.76 6.51 -0.38
C THR A 200 13.22 7.89 -0.10
N LEU A 201 14.10 8.88 -0.09
CA LEU A 201 13.77 10.27 0.20
C LEU A 201 14.34 11.17 -0.89
N ARG A 202 13.53 12.10 -1.39
CA ARG A 202 13.95 13.19 -2.28
C ARG A 202 13.73 14.53 -1.60
N ALA A 203 14.65 15.46 -1.83
CA ALA A 203 14.45 16.86 -1.51
C ALA A 203 13.84 17.58 -2.70
N ARG A 204 13.00 18.58 -2.44
CA ARG A 204 12.38 19.41 -3.46
C ARG A 204 12.49 20.89 -3.07
N ASP A 205 12.75 21.77 -4.05
CA ASP A 205 12.80 23.22 -3.91
C ASP A 205 11.45 23.91 -4.20
N ALA A 206 11.49 25.25 -4.24
CA ALA A 206 10.31 26.07 -4.54
C ALA A 206 9.92 26.08 -6.02
N ALA A 207 10.85 25.75 -6.91
CA ALA A 207 10.63 25.63 -8.35
C ALA A 207 10.21 24.22 -8.80
N GLU A 208 10.01 23.32 -7.83
CA GLU A 208 9.65 21.92 -8.00
C GLU A 208 10.77 21.02 -8.59
N ASN A 209 12.02 21.49 -8.62
CA ASN A 209 13.12 20.62 -8.94
C ASN A 209 13.29 19.58 -7.82
N SER A 210 13.45 18.31 -8.20
CA SER A 210 13.63 17.20 -7.27
C SER A 210 15.02 16.65 -7.32
N SER A 211 15.61 16.39 -6.16
CA SER A 211 16.89 15.72 -6.05
C SER A 211 16.83 14.28 -6.55
N PRO A 212 17.99 13.63 -6.81
CA PRO A 212 18.06 12.18 -6.87
C PRO A 212 17.57 11.55 -5.55
N ASP A 213 17.24 10.24 -5.62
CA ASP A 213 16.89 9.46 -4.43
C ASP A 213 18.06 9.40 -3.43
N SER A 214 17.73 9.40 -2.15
CA SER A 214 18.67 8.96 -1.11
C SER A 214 19.03 7.48 -1.28
N ALA A 215 20.05 7.00 -0.56
CA ALA A 215 20.17 5.58 -0.30
C ALA A 215 18.90 5.06 0.37
N PRO A 216 18.41 3.85 0.01
CA PRO A 216 17.19 3.30 0.60
C PRO A 216 17.37 2.99 2.09
N ALA A 217 16.32 3.19 2.87
CA ALA A 217 16.20 2.72 4.24
C ALA A 217 15.15 1.62 4.31
N GLU A 218 15.56 0.51 4.90
CA GLU A 218 14.70 -0.66 5.10
C GLU A 218 14.13 -0.65 6.51
N LEU A 219 12.86 -1.03 6.62
CA LEU A 219 12.24 -1.30 7.92
C LEU A 219 11.25 -2.44 7.78
N THR A 220 11.01 -3.12 8.90
CA THR A 220 9.87 -4.06 9.04
C THR A 220 9.04 -3.62 10.22
N THR A 221 7.76 -3.39 10.00
CA THR A 221 6.82 -3.03 11.07
C THR A 221 6.61 -4.21 12.00
N ALA A 222 6.31 -3.95 13.29
CA ALA A 222 5.95 -4.99 14.23
C ALA A 222 4.67 -5.72 13.76
N PRO A 223 4.51 -7.03 14.02
CA PRO A 223 3.26 -7.72 13.77
C PRO A 223 2.14 -7.12 14.65
N ALA A 224 0.89 -7.22 14.20
CA ALA A 224 -0.24 -6.86 15.03
C ALA A 224 -0.36 -7.84 16.22
N PRO A 225 -0.83 -7.41 17.39
CA PRO A 225 -1.06 -8.32 18.51
C PRO A 225 -1.95 -9.50 18.09
N GLY A 226 -1.47 -10.75 18.28
CA GLY A 226 -2.17 -11.97 17.89
C GLY A 226 -2.16 -12.27 16.39
N ALA A 227 -1.46 -11.49 15.57
CA ALA A 227 -1.29 -11.79 14.15
C ALA A 227 -0.34 -12.97 13.93
N PRO A 228 -0.53 -13.75 12.86
CA PRO A 228 0.44 -14.77 12.47
C PRO A 228 1.82 -14.11 12.19
N PRO A 229 2.91 -14.87 12.30
CA PRO A 229 4.24 -14.37 12.00
C PRO A 229 4.31 -13.84 10.57
N ASN A 230 5.19 -12.85 10.35
CA ASN A 230 5.45 -12.31 9.03
C ASN A 230 5.92 -13.41 8.07
N THR A 231 5.23 -13.58 6.95
CA THR A 231 5.52 -14.60 5.94
C THR A 231 6.35 -14.08 4.77
N SER A 232 6.67 -12.79 4.75
CA SER A 232 7.45 -12.14 3.68
C SER A 232 8.95 -12.34 3.86
N PRO A 233 9.71 -12.62 2.80
CA PRO A 233 11.17 -12.47 2.81
C PRO A 233 11.58 -11.02 3.13
N LEU A 234 12.58 -10.84 4.00
CA LEU A 234 13.01 -9.53 4.49
C LEU A 234 14.31 -9.07 3.82
N ALA A 235 14.56 -7.77 3.84
CA ALA A 235 15.80 -7.14 3.41
C ALA A 235 16.26 -7.60 2.01
N LEU A 236 15.32 -7.72 1.06
CA LEU A 236 15.66 -8.03 -0.33
C LEU A 236 16.57 -6.95 -0.90
N ARG A 237 17.70 -7.35 -1.45
CA ARG A 237 18.67 -6.53 -2.18
C ARG A 237 18.98 -7.17 -3.51
N ALA A 238 19.29 -6.35 -4.49
CA ALA A 238 19.77 -6.80 -5.79
C ALA A 238 20.95 -5.94 -6.22
N THR A 239 21.95 -6.57 -6.77
CA THR A 239 23.07 -5.90 -7.45
C THR A 239 23.21 -6.51 -8.83
N SER A 240 23.59 -5.70 -9.83
CA SER A 240 23.87 -6.17 -11.18
C SER A 240 25.32 -5.90 -11.55
N ALA A 241 25.99 -6.92 -12.09
CA ALA A 241 27.35 -6.83 -12.62
C ALA A 241 27.56 -7.88 -13.72
N ARG A 242 28.22 -7.50 -14.81
CA ARG A 242 28.63 -8.41 -15.91
C ARG A 242 27.50 -9.22 -16.52
N GLY A 243 26.30 -8.62 -16.62
CA GLY A 243 25.11 -9.30 -17.16
C GLY A 243 24.45 -10.26 -16.20
N GLU A 244 24.84 -10.28 -14.93
CA GLU A 244 24.20 -11.07 -13.88
C GLU A 244 23.55 -10.19 -12.83
N ILE A 245 22.50 -10.71 -12.18
CA ILE A 245 21.84 -10.11 -11.03
C ILE A 245 22.03 -11.04 -9.84
N THR A 246 22.60 -10.50 -8.76
CA THR A 246 22.72 -11.21 -7.48
C THR A 246 21.72 -10.66 -6.50
N LEU A 247 20.82 -11.52 -6.02
CA LEU A 247 19.87 -11.24 -4.94
C LEU A 247 20.46 -11.65 -3.60
N THR A 248 20.10 -10.91 -2.55
CA THR A 248 20.29 -11.34 -1.17
C THR A 248 19.06 -10.94 -0.36
N TRP A 249 18.64 -11.82 0.56
CA TRP A 249 17.48 -11.59 1.43
C TRP A 249 17.58 -12.41 2.72
N THR A 250 16.71 -12.16 3.68
CA THR A 250 16.50 -13.00 4.86
C THR A 250 15.18 -13.75 4.70
N PRO A 251 15.17 -15.10 4.70
CA PRO A 251 13.93 -15.86 4.71
C PRO A 251 13.05 -15.51 5.93
N PRO A 252 11.71 -15.60 5.83
CA PRO A 252 10.83 -15.37 6.97
C PRO A 252 11.03 -16.44 8.06
N GLU A 253 10.83 -16.05 9.31
CA GLU A 253 10.84 -16.97 10.45
C GLU A 253 9.50 -17.71 10.54
N THR A 254 9.44 -18.93 10.05
CA THR A 254 8.22 -19.76 9.96
C THR A 254 8.18 -20.94 10.93
N GLY A 255 9.16 -21.03 11.84
CA GLY A 255 9.32 -22.17 12.76
C GLY A 255 9.91 -23.43 12.10
N ALA A 256 10.08 -23.45 10.78
CA ALA A 256 10.76 -24.48 10.02
C ALA A 256 11.58 -23.85 8.87
N PRO A 257 12.63 -24.53 8.36
CA PRO A 257 13.44 -23.99 7.27
C PRO A 257 12.62 -23.76 5.99
N VAL A 258 12.79 -22.58 5.37
CA VAL A 258 12.18 -22.23 4.09
C VAL A 258 13.04 -22.78 2.95
N THR A 259 12.51 -23.72 2.19
CA THR A 259 13.24 -24.41 1.12
C THR A 259 12.97 -23.87 -0.27
N HIS A 260 11.91 -23.09 -0.47
CA HIS A 260 11.52 -22.58 -1.77
C HIS A 260 11.17 -21.10 -1.69
N HIS A 261 11.64 -20.36 -2.70
CA HIS A 261 11.22 -18.97 -2.91
C HIS A 261 10.82 -18.78 -4.37
N GLU A 262 9.76 -18.03 -4.64
CA GLU A 262 9.44 -17.55 -5.99
C GLU A 262 10.00 -16.15 -6.20
N LEU A 263 10.76 -15.98 -7.29
CA LEU A 263 11.19 -14.68 -7.79
C LEU A 263 10.21 -14.17 -8.85
N HIS A 264 9.77 -12.94 -8.66
CA HIS A 264 9.01 -12.20 -9.64
C HIS A 264 9.83 -11.00 -10.14
N ILE A 265 9.79 -10.75 -11.46
CA ILE A 265 10.40 -9.60 -12.12
C ILE A 265 9.28 -8.80 -12.78
N ASP A 266 9.20 -7.52 -12.47
CA ASP A 266 8.16 -6.60 -12.95
C ASP A 266 6.73 -7.16 -12.74
N GLY A 267 6.52 -7.80 -11.57
CA GLY A 267 5.25 -8.41 -11.16
C GLY A 267 4.93 -9.75 -11.84
N ARG A 268 5.82 -10.30 -12.67
CA ARG A 268 5.63 -11.60 -13.35
C ARG A 268 6.53 -12.66 -12.74
N PHE A 269 5.99 -13.87 -12.60
CA PHE A 269 6.78 -15.04 -12.19
C PHE A 269 7.97 -15.24 -13.13
N ALA A 270 9.16 -15.34 -12.56
CA ALA A 270 10.40 -15.59 -13.30
C ALA A 270 10.97 -16.98 -13.04
N THR A 271 11.13 -17.36 -11.77
CA THR A 271 11.67 -18.67 -11.39
C THR A 271 11.37 -19.02 -9.94
N THR A 272 11.54 -20.30 -9.61
CA THR A 272 11.55 -20.78 -8.22
C THR A 272 12.98 -21.09 -7.81
N VAL A 273 13.47 -20.43 -6.76
CA VAL A 273 14.73 -20.74 -6.10
C VAL A 273 14.48 -21.88 -5.11
N VAL A 274 15.13 -23.01 -5.34
CA VAL A 274 14.99 -24.21 -4.49
C VAL A 274 16.29 -24.48 -3.76
N TRP A 275 16.24 -24.61 -2.46
CA TRP A 275 17.36 -25.02 -1.62
C TRP A 275 17.32 -26.54 -1.43
N GLY A 276 18.49 -27.17 -1.45
CA GLY A 276 18.62 -28.60 -1.14
C GLY A 276 18.40 -28.92 0.35
N ALA A 277 19.18 -29.86 0.87
CA ALA A 277 19.06 -30.33 2.25
C ALA A 277 19.35 -29.25 3.31
N ASP A 278 20.18 -28.24 2.97
CA ASP A 278 20.60 -27.19 3.89
C ASP A 278 20.14 -25.80 3.40
N PRO A 279 18.86 -25.42 3.61
CA PRO A 279 18.42 -24.08 3.33
C PRO A 279 19.09 -23.08 4.27
N PRO A 280 19.37 -21.85 3.81
CA PRO A 280 20.06 -20.85 4.63
C PRO A 280 19.21 -20.48 5.86
N SER A 281 19.82 -20.59 7.04
CA SER A 281 19.23 -20.20 8.33
C SER A 281 19.33 -18.68 8.59
N GLY A 282 20.03 -17.95 7.71
CA GLY A 282 20.23 -16.51 7.81
C GLY A 282 20.06 -15.86 6.46
N ARG A 283 21.05 -15.07 6.02
CA ARG A 283 20.99 -14.38 4.73
C ARG A 283 21.14 -15.36 3.58
N ALA A 284 20.12 -15.42 2.73
CA ALA A 284 20.12 -16.17 1.49
C ALA A 284 20.72 -15.35 0.33
N SER A 285 21.27 -16.00 -0.70
CA SER A 285 21.76 -15.36 -1.91
C SER A 285 21.47 -16.22 -3.14
N TYR A 286 21.10 -15.60 -4.26
CA TYR A 286 20.86 -16.26 -5.53
C TYR A 286 21.30 -15.36 -6.67
N THR A 287 22.07 -15.93 -7.63
CA THR A 287 22.55 -15.20 -8.80
C THR A 287 21.94 -15.81 -10.06
N PHE A 288 21.52 -14.96 -11.00
CA PHE A 288 20.94 -15.38 -12.27
C PHE A 288 21.32 -14.39 -13.39
N PRO A 289 21.37 -14.83 -14.67
CA PRO A 289 21.61 -13.95 -15.80
C PRO A 289 20.52 -12.90 -15.94
N ALA A 290 20.90 -11.64 -16.12
CA ALA A 290 19.98 -10.58 -16.46
C ALA A 290 19.45 -10.79 -17.89
N GLN A 291 18.15 -11.07 -18.04
CA GLN A 291 17.50 -11.24 -19.35
C GLN A 291 16.97 -9.89 -19.87
N ALA A 292 17.77 -8.83 -19.74
CA ALA A 292 17.40 -7.48 -20.17
C ALA A 292 18.67 -6.70 -20.59
N GLU A 293 18.49 -5.72 -21.44
CA GLU A 293 19.57 -4.86 -21.92
C GLU A 293 20.19 -4.03 -20.81
N PRO A 294 21.52 -3.74 -20.87
CA PRO A 294 22.16 -2.82 -19.94
C PRO A 294 21.43 -1.46 -19.88
N GLY A 295 21.25 -0.92 -18.69
CA GLY A 295 20.50 0.30 -18.44
C GLY A 295 19.01 0.08 -18.11
N THR A 296 18.46 -1.12 -18.35
CA THR A 296 17.08 -1.45 -17.98
C THR A 296 16.94 -1.53 -16.47
N THR A 297 15.88 -0.91 -15.94
CA THR A 297 15.51 -1.05 -14.51
C THR A 297 14.50 -2.17 -14.36
N LEU A 298 14.82 -3.15 -13.53
CA LEU A 298 13.93 -4.27 -13.19
C LEU A 298 13.47 -4.13 -11.73
N THR A 299 12.20 -4.42 -11.49
CA THR A 299 11.62 -4.47 -10.14
C THR A 299 11.46 -5.92 -9.69
N LEU A 300 12.10 -6.27 -8.59
CA LEU A 300 12.21 -7.65 -8.10
C LEU A 300 11.41 -7.80 -6.80
N THR A 301 10.65 -8.89 -6.69
CA THR A 301 9.98 -9.31 -5.45
C THR A 301 10.15 -10.81 -5.25
N LEU A 302 10.19 -11.23 -3.99
CA LEU A 302 10.27 -12.64 -3.58
C LEU A 302 9.11 -12.99 -2.67
N ARG A 303 8.63 -14.23 -2.74
CA ARG A 303 7.79 -14.85 -1.70
C ARG A 303 8.32 -16.23 -1.33
N ALA A 304 8.08 -16.64 -0.08
CA ALA A 304 8.53 -17.91 0.46
C ALA A 304 7.42 -18.95 0.45
N ARG A 305 7.75 -20.22 0.25
CA ARG A 305 6.82 -21.33 0.49
C ARG A 305 6.86 -21.68 1.96
N LEU A 306 5.71 -21.60 2.60
CA LEU A 306 5.54 -21.85 4.03
C LEU A 306 5.54 -23.36 4.33
N PRO A 307 5.79 -23.77 5.59
CA PRO A 307 5.80 -25.19 5.98
C PRO A 307 4.51 -25.95 5.70
N ASP A 308 3.36 -25.27 5.68
CA ASP A 308 2.05 -25.82 5.32
C ASP A 308 1.85 -26.00 3.80
N GLY A 309 2.86 -25.64 3.00
CA GLY A 309 2.84 -25.72 1.53
C GLY A 309 2.18 -24.54 0.83
N THR A 310 1.65 -23.57 1.56
CA THR A 310 1.11 -22.32 0.94
C THR A 310 2.23 -21.34 0.63
N TRP A 311 1.93 -20.34 -0.21
CA TRP A 311 2.85 -19.24 -0.49
C TRP A 311 2.57 -18.09 0.47
N GLY A 312 3.64 -17.59 1.12
CA GLY A 312 3.59 -16.41 1.95
C GLY A 312 3.47 -15.11 1.15
N ASP A 313 3.51 -14.00 1.85
CA ASP A 313 3.44 -12.66 1.26
C ASP A 313 4.72 -12.31 0.49
N PHE A 314 4.59 -11.41 -0.49
CA PHE A 314 5.73 -10.89 -1.22
C PHE A 314 6.59 -9.97 -0.33
N SER A 315 7.91 -10.00 -0.57
CA SER A 315 8.84 -9.02 -0.05
C SER A 315 8.50 -7.60 -0.51
N ALA A 316 9.05 -6.58 0.16
CA ALA A 316 9.13 -5.26 -0.43
C ALA A 316 9.80 -5.34 -1.82
N PRO A 317 9.31 -4.60 -2.83
CA PRO A 317 9.93 -4.56 -4.15
C PRO A 317 11.30 -3.88 -4.09
N HIS A 318 12.26 -4.42 -4.85
CA HIS A 318 13.59 -3.83 -4.98
C HIS A 318 13.91 -3.59 -6.46
N ALA A 319 14.27 -2.36 -6.79
CA ALA A 319 14.66 -1.99 -8.15
C ALA A 319 16.17 -2.17 -8.35
N VAL A 320 16.57 -2.74 -9.50
CA VAL A 320 17.97 -2.89 -9.91
C VAL A 320 18.14 -2.45 -11.36
N VAL A 321 19.22 -1.72 -11.64
CA VAL A 321 19.60 -1.34 -13.00
C VAL A 321 20.59 -2.40 -13.53
N VAL A 322 20.27 -3.00 -14.66
CA VAL A 322 21.14 -3.99 -15.34
C VAL A 322 22.43 -3.33 -15.80
N ARG A 323 23.58 -3.98 -15.50
CA ARG A 323 24.93 -3.50 -15.81
C ARG A 323 25.78 -4.57 -16.47
#